data_3589ea3df9c1e37a197b19145f300bcb
#
_entry.id   3589ea3df9c1e37a197b19145f300bcb
#
_cell.length_a   1.000
_cell.length_b   1.000
_cell.length_c   1.000
_cell.angle_alpha   90.00
_cell.angle_beta   90.00
_cell.angle_gamma   90.00
#
_symmetry.space_group_name_H-M   'P 1'
#
loop_
_entity.id
_entity.type
_entity.pdbx_description
1 polymer ?
#
loop_
_entity_poly.entity_id
_entity_poly.type
_entity_poly.pdbx_seq_one_letter_code
_entity_poly.pdbx_strand_id
1 'polypeptide(L)'
;VVGRPNAGKSSIINAFIGEDRNIVTEIAGTTRDSIYTRYDKFGFDFYLVDTAGIRRKNKVSEDLEFYSVMRSIRAIENSDVCILMLDATRGIEAQDMNIFQLIQRNNKSLVVVVNKWDLVENKDQAVIKTFENAIRQRMAPFVDFPIIFASALTKQRIFKVLETAKEVYLNRKAHVGTS
;
A
#
# COMPACT_ATOMS: atom_id res chain seq x y z
N VAL A 1 -0.68 3.27 -2.50
CA VAL A 1 -1.12 2.53 -1.30
C VAL A 1 -2.62 2.28 -1.41
N VAL A 2 -3.03 1.03 -1.34
CA VAL A 2 -4.43 0.58 -1.49
C VAL A 2 -4.81 -0.38 -0.36
N GLY A 3 -6.08 -0.60 -0.16
CA GLY A 3 -6.60 -1.47 0.89
C GLY A 3 -8.00 -1.07 1.33
N ARG A 4 -8.62 -1.88 2.17
CA ARG A 4 -9.93 -1.60 2.76
C ARG A 4 -9.97 -0.28 3.54
N PRO A 5 -11.15 0.29 3.77
CA PRO A 5 -11.31 1.34 4.77
C PRO A 5 -10.75 0.91 6.12
N ASN A 6 -10.08 1.82 6.82
CA ASN A 6 -9.48 1.60 8.14
C ASN A 6 -8.31 0.58 8.20
N ALA A 7 -7.79 0.11 7.07
CA ALA A 7 -6.56 -0.72 7.04
C ALA A 7 -5.28 0.06 7.44
N GLY A 8 -5.36 1.39 7.52
CA GLY A 8 -4.26 2.24 7.94
C GLY A 8 -3.52 2.95 6.79
N LYS A 9 -4.15 3.08 5.61
CA LYS A 9 -3.56 3.76 4.45
C LYS A 9 -3.12 5.19 4.75
N SER A 10 -3.99 5.98 5.38
CA SER A 10 -3.67 7.36 5.78
C SER A 10 -2.54 7.41 6.78
N SER A 11 -2.55 6.50 7.74
CA SER A 11 -1.54 6.44 8.79
C SER A 11 -0.16 6.07 8.24
N ILE A 12 -0.08 5.11 7.32
CA ILE A 12 1.22 4.73 6.74
C ILE A 12 1.78 5.83 5.84
N ILE A 13 0.95 6.50 5.05
CA ILE A 13 1.39 7.63 4.22
C ILE A 13 1.86 8.79 5.10
N ASN A 14 1.15 9.11 6.16
CA ASN A 14 1.58 10.12 7.12
C ASN A 14 2.90 9.73 7.80
N ALA A 15 3.11 8.44 8.09
CA ALA A 15 4.37 7.95 8.64
C ALA A 15 5.53 8.07 7.63
N PHE A 16 5.29 7.85 6.33
CA PHE A 16 6.29 8.07 5.28
C PHE A 16 6.68 9.54 5.15
N ILE A 17 5.69 10.42 5.11
CA ILE A 17 5.89 11.87 4.91
C ILE A 17 6.53 12.50 6.15
N GLY A 18 6.28 11.95 7.35
CA GLY A 18 6.71 12.52 8.62
C GLY A 18 5.92 13.77 9.01
N GLU A 19 6.36 14.45 10.06
CA GLU A 19 5.72 15.68 10.55
C GLU A 19 6.08 16.92 9.72
N ASP A 20 7.16 16.87 8.94
CA ASP A 20 7.59 17.95 8.04
C ASP A 20 6.72 18.01 6.78
N ARG A 21 5.56 18.62 6.92
CA ARG A 21 4.60 18.84 5.82
C ARG A 21 5.12 19.74 4.69
N ASN A 22 6.27 20.36 4.87
CA ASN A 22 6.78 21.43 3.99
C ASN A 22 7.61 20.93 2.79
N ILE A 23 7.83 19.62 2.62
CA ILE A 23 8.75 19.09 1.58
C ILE A 23 8.00 18.27 0.51
N VAL A 24 6.68 18.35 0.49
CA VAL A 24 5.88 17.63 -0.50
C VAL A 24 5.41 18.59 -1.57
N THR A 25 6.06 18.56 -2.73
CA THR A 25 5.61 19.30 -3.90
C THR A 25 4.44 18.55 -4.54
N GLU A 26 3.25 19.12 -4.48
CA GLU A 26 2.10 18.62 -5.21
C GLU A 26 2.26 18.97 -6.68
N ILE A 27 2.42 17.95 -7.52
CA ILE A 27 2.32 18.13 -8.96
C ILE A 27 0.86 17.87 -9.32
N ALA A 28 0.13 18.91 -9.61
CA ALA A 28 -1.21 18.80 -10.16
C ALA A 28 -1.09 18.15 -11.55
N GLY A 29 -1.59 16.93 -11.69
CA GLY A 29 -1.78 16.33 -13.00
C GLY A 29 -2.80 17.15 -13.81
N THR A 30 -2.67 17.15 -15.11
CA THR A 30 -3.54 17.86 -16.07
C THR A 30 -4.99 17.37 -16.06
N THR A 31 -5.32 16.30 -15.33
CA THR A 31 -6.66 15.77 -15.10
C THR A 31 -7.04 15.97 -13.65
N ARG A 32 -8.25 16.44 -13.40
CA ARG A 32 -8.86 16.84 -12.10
C ARG A 32 -8.75 15.83 -10.95
N ASP A 33 -8.22 14.63 -11.17
CA ASP A 33 -8.48 13.46 -10.33
C ASP A 33 -7.26 12.68 -9.82
N SER A 34 -6.03 13.01 -10.23
CA SER A 34 -4.83 12.29 -9.78
C SER A 34 -3.81 13.25 -9.21
N ILE A 35 -3.62 13.22 -7.89
CA ILE A 35 -2.58 14.01 -7.22
C ILE A 35 -1.40 13.08 -6.99
N TYR A 36 -0.27 13.42 -7.62
CA TYR A 36 1.03 12.82 -7.39
C TYR A 36 1.78 13.64 -6.36
N THR A 37 2.26 12.99 -5.32
CA THR A 37 3.09 13.60 -4.31
C THR A 37 4.49 13.06 -4.42
N ARG A 38 5.48 13.90 -4.76
CA ARG A 38 6.88 13.48 -4.81
C ARG A 38 7.40 13.24 -3.40
N TYR A 39 8.09 12.14 -3.23
CA TYR A 39 8.79 11.77 -2.02
C TYR A 39 10.27 11.59 -2.33
N ASP A 40 11.12 12.50 -1.84
CA ASP A 40 12.56 12.54 -2.10
C ASP A 40 13.39 12.60 -0.83
N LYS A 41 13.05 11.75 0.15
CA LYS A 41 13.72 11.68 1.44
C LYS A 41 14.43 10.35 1.64
N PHE A 42 15.42 10.34 2.51
CA PHE A 42 16.14 9.14 2.97
C PHE A 42 16.71 8.26 1.83
N GLY A 43 17.13 8.89 0.72
CA GLY A 43 17.65 8.17 -0.44
C GLY A 43 16.60 7.54 -1.36
N PHE A 44 15.32 7.84 -1.12
CA PHE A 44 14.22 7.49 -2.00
C PHE A 44 13.85 8.67 -2.89
N ASP A 45 13.46 8.39 -4.13
CA ASP A 45 12.84 9.37 -5.05
C ASP A 45 11.75 8.66 -5.85
N PHE A 46 10.49 8.92 -5.49
CA PHE A 46 9.31 8.33 -6.14
C PHE A 46 8.09 9.22 -5.95
N TYR A 47 6.99 8.86 -6.59
CA TYR A 47 5.71 9.52 -6.46
C TYR A 47 4.72 8.64 -5.68
N LEU A 48 4.09 9.23 -4.68
CA LEU A 48 2.92 8.65 -4.04
C LEU A 48 1.68 9.04 -4.84
N VAL A 49 0.91 8.05 -5.28
CA VAL A 49 -0.27 8.25 -6.12
C VAL A 49 -1.53 8.32 -5.27
N ASP A 50 -2.38 9.29 -5.56
CA ASP A 50 -3.70 9.50 -4.92
C ASP A 50 -3.65 9.80 -3.41
N THR A 51 -2.75 10.66 -3.00
CA THR A 51 -2.67 11.11 -1.60
C THR A 51 -3.78 12.09 -1.21
N ALA A 52 -4.45 12.74 -2.16
CA ALA A 52 -5.51 13.72 -1.89
C ALA A 52 -6.73 13.12 -1.19
N GLY A 53 -7.09 11.90 -1.56
CA GLY A 53 -8.18 11.18 -0.90
C GLY A 53 -7.89 10.84 0.56
N ILE A 54 -6.62 10.78 0.91
CA ILE A 54 -6.15 10.47 2.26
C ILE A 54 -6.15 11.72 3.14
N ARG A 55 -5.87 12.90 2.57
CA ARG A 55 -5.82 14.17 3.30
C ARG A 55 -7.19 14.77 3.61
N ARG A 56 -8.23 14.48 2.84
CA ARG A 56 -9.59 15.07 2.97
C ARG A 56 -10.51 14.37 3.96
N LYS A 57 -10.03 13.58 4.88
CA LYS A 57 -10.81 12.73 5.80
C LYS A 57 -11.74 13.46 6.80
N ASN A 58 -12.00 14.75 6.67
CA ASN A 58 -12.81 15.50 7.65
C ASN A 58 -14.30 15.69 7.29
N LYS A 59 -14.83 15.15 6.21
CA LYS A 59 -16.27 15.20 5.92
C LYS A 59 -16.76 14.04 5.07
N VAL A 60 -17.79 13.33 5.57
CA VAL A 60 -18.96 12.74 4.92
C VAL A 60 -19.00 11.23 4.65
N SER A 61 -19.92 10.58 5.31
CA SER A 61 -21.08 9.68 5.01
C SER A 61 -21.12 8.89 3.68
N GLU A 62 -21.71 7.78 3.76
CA GLU A 62 -22.33 6.76 2.87
C GLU A 62 -21.98 6.63 1.38
N ASP A 63 -21.67 7.67 0.64
CA ASP A 63 -21.13 7.60 -0.73
C ASP A 63 -19.65 7.17 -0.80
N LEU A 64 -19.03 6.91 0.35
CA LEU A 64 -17.60 6.67 0.51
C LEU A 64 -17.11 5.32 -0.03
N GLU A 65 -17.95 4.30 -0.11
CA GLU A 65 -17.51 2.99 -0.60
C GLU A 65 -17.28 2.99 -2.11
N PHE A 66 -18.21 3.51 -2.86
CA PHE A 66 -18.08 3.60 -4.32
C PHE A 66 -16.90 4.49 -4.72
N TYR A 67 -16.79 5.68 -4.14
CA TYR A 67 -15.65 6.57 -4.38
C TYR A 67 -14.32 5.96 -3.94
N SER A 68 -14.31 5.16 -2.87
CA SER A 68 -13.11 4.45 -2.40
C SER A 68 -12.65 3.39 -3.41
N VAL A 69 -13.57 2.64 -4.01
CA VAL A 69 -13.26 1.63 -5.04
C VAL A 69 -12.73 2.30 -6.30
N MET A 70 -13.38 3.35 -6.80
CA MET A 70 -12.93 4.08 -7.98
C MET A 70 -11.56 4.72 -7.79
N ARG A 71 -11.27 5.23 -6.60
CA ARG A 71 -9.94 5.74 -6.26
C ARG A 71 -8.88 4.65 -6.24
N SER A 72 -9.21 3.50 -5.67
CA SER A 72 -8.31 2.35 -5.69
C SER A 72 -7.98 1.90 -7.10
N ILE A 73 -8.97 1.86 -7.99
CA ILE A 73 -8.76 1.53 -9.40
C ILE A 73 -7.81 2.54 -10.05
N ARG A 74 -8.07 3.83 -9.93
CA ARG A 74 -7.22 4.88 -10.49
C ARG A 74 -5.79 4.86 -9.92
N ALA A 75 -5.66 4.67 -8.62
CA ALA A 75 -4.36 4.57 -7.97
C ALA A 75 -3.57 3.36 -8.50
N ILE A 76 -4.22 2.22 -8.69
CA ILE A 76 -3.61 1.02 -9.25
C ILE A 76 -3.19 1.26 -10.71
N GLU A 77 -4.07 1.80 -11.53
CA GLU A 77 -3.78 2.07 -12.96
C GLU A 77 -2.59 3.00 -13.16
N ASN A 78 -2.44 4.00 -12.30
CA ASN A 78 -1.39 5.04 -12.40
C ASN A 78 -0.14 4.75 -11.59
N SER A 79 0.02 3.57 -11.01
CA SER A 79 1.20 3.20 -10.22
C SER A 79 1.99 2.07 -10.86
N ASP A 80 3.27 1.97 -10.52
CA ASP A 80 4.14 0.86 -10.91
C ASP A 80 4.14 -0.25 -9.86
N VAL A 81 4.10 0.13 -8.59
CA VAL A 81 4.08 -0.77 -7.44
C VAL A 81 2.88 -0.44 -6.56
N CYS A 82 2.10 -1.44 -6.22
CA CYS A 82 0.99 -1.33 -5.29
C CYS A 82 1.39 -1.86 -3.93
N ILE A 83 1.17 -1.07 -2.89
CA ILE A 83 1.27 -1.51 -1.50
C ILE A 83 -0.15 -1.81 -1.03
N LEU A 84 -0.45 -3.10 -0.85
CA LEU A 84 -1.75 -3.56 -0.34
C LEU A 84 -1.69 -3.66 1.18
N MET A 85 -2.51 -2.84 1.83
CA MET A 85 -2.61 -2.80 3.30
C MET A 85 -3.65 -3.80 3.78
N LEU A 86 -3.25 -4.71 4.65
CA LEU A 86 -4.11 -5.63 5.38
C LEU A 86 -4.13 -5.25 6.87
N ASP A 87 -5.25 -5.48 7.53
CA ASP A 87 -5.41 -5.28 8.96
C ASP A 87 -5.13 -6.59 9.71
N ALA A 88 -4.08 -6.64 10.52
CA ALA A 88 -3.69 -7.83 11.28
C ALA A 88 -4.79 -8.32 12.24
N THR A 89 -5.63 -7.42 12.73
CA THR A 89 -6.70 -7.77 13.67
C THR A 89 -7.94 -8.39 13.01
N ARG A 90 -8.06 -8.25 11.68
CA ARG A 90 -9.20 -8.73 10.91
C ARG A 90 -8.86 -9.83 9.90
N GLY A 91 -7.59 -9.98 9.56
CA GLY A 91 -7.14 -10.89 8.52
C GLY A 91 -7.57 -10.46 7.11
N ILE A 92 -7.60 -11.42 6.19
CA ILE A 92 -7.96 -11.18 4.79
C ILE A 92 -9.48 -11.32 4.61
N GLU A 93 -10.10 -10.29 4.07
CA GLU A 93 -11.52 -10.27 3.72
C GLU A 93 -11.74 -10.25 2.20
N ALA A 94 -13.00 -10.42 1.77
CA ALA A 94 -13.36 -10.45 0.36
C ALA A 94 -12.95 -9.15 -0.40
N GLN A 95 -13.06 -8.01 0.27
CA GLN A 95 -12.69 -6.72 -0.31
C GLN A 95 -11.17 -6.61 -0.57
N ASP A 96 -10.34 -7.20 0.30
CA ASP A 96 -8.89 -7.27 0.06
C ASP A 96 -8.58 -8.11 -1.19
N MET A 97 -9.29 -9.21 -1.36
CA MET A 97 -9.16 -10.07 -2.53
C MET A 97 -9.60 -9.37 -3.82
N ASN A 98 -10.65 -8.56 -3.77
CA ASN A 98 -11.08 -7.77 -4.93
C ASN A 98 -10.00 -6.76 -5.34
N ILE A 99 -9.38 -6.07 -4.39
CA ILE A 99 -8.28 -5.15 -4.64
C ILE A 99 -7.05 -5.89 -5.21
N PHE A 100 -6.71 -7.04 -4.62
CA PHE A 100 -5.62 -7.90 -5.10
C PHE A 100 -5.83 -8.32 -6.56
N GLN A 101 -7.03 -8.76 -6.93
CA GLN A 101 -7.38 -9.12 -8.31
C GLN A 101 -7.23 -7.93 -9.28
N LEU A 102 -7.62 -6.72 -8.85
CA LEU A 102 -7.42 -5.51 -9.64
C LEU A 102 -5.94 -5.21 -9.89
N ILE A 103 -5.09 -5.38 -8.88
CA ILE A 103 -3.64 -5.23 -9.01
C ILE A 103 -3.08 -6.20 -10.05
N GLN A 104 -3.51 -7.46 -9.99
CA GLN A 104 -3.08 -8.50 -10.93
C GLN A 104 -3.55 -8.21 -12.36
N ARG A 105 -4.84 -7.87 -12.54
CA ARG A 105 -5.39 -7.54 -13.88
C ARG A 105 -4.67 -6.37 -14.54
N ASN A 106 -4.16 -5.43 -13.75
CA ASN A 106 -3.37 -4.30 -14.23
C ASN A 106 -1.87 -4.59 -14.34
N ASN A 107 -1.44 -5.84 -14.11
CA ASN A 107 -0.04 -6.26 -14.16
C ASN A 107 0.90 -5.37 -13.32
N LYS A 108 0.45 -4.97 -12.13
CA LYS A 108 1.26 -4.15 -11.22
C LYS A 108 2.07 -5.02 -10.28
N SER A 109 3.22 -4.53 -9.89
CA SER A 109 4.01 -5.13 -8.82
C SER A 109 3.32 -4.95 -7.47
N LEU A 110 3.47 -5.91 -6.57
CA LEU A 110 2.76 -5.96 -5.30
C LEU A 110 3.72 -6.08 -4.12
N VAL A 111 3.46 -5.30 -3.09
CA VAL A 111 3.98 -5.49 -1.73
C VAL A 111 2.77 -5.59 -0.80
N VAL A 112 2.69 -6.64 -0.01
CA VAL A 112 1.64 -6.80 1.01
C VAL A 112 2.16 -6.31 2.36
N VAL A 113 1.41 -5.45 3.02
CA VAL A 113 1.73 -4.95 4.35
C VAL A 113 0.64 -5.35 5.33
N VAL A 114 1.00 -6.17 6.30
CA VAL A 114 0.14 -6.53 7.43
C VAL A 114 0.34 -5.46 8.50
N ASN A 115 -0.57 -4.49 8.51
CA ASN A 115 -0.53 -3.32 9.40
C ASN A 115 -1.22 -3.61 10.73
N LYS A 116 -1.06 -2.71 11.68
CA LYS A 116 -1.52 -2.84 13.08
C LYS A 116 -0.88 -4.02 13.80
N TRP A 117 0.36 -4.35 13.41
CA TRP A 117 1.10 -5.44 14.01
C TRP A 117 1.40 -5.22 15.49
N ASP A 118 1.39 -3.96 15.94
CA ASP A 118 1.47 -3.56 17.35
C ASP A 118 0.36 -4.15 18.20
N LEU A 119 -0.84 -4.37 17.64
CA LEU A 119 -2.02 -4.91 18.32
C LEU A 119 -2.04 -6.44 18.42
N VAL A 120 -1.13 -7.13 17.74
CA VAL A 120 -1.01 -8.59 17.85
C VAL A 120 -0.22 -8.94 19.10
N GLU A 121 -0.81 -9.71 20.01
CA GLU A 121 -0.22 -10.03 21.30
C GLU A 121 1.01 -10.92 21.19
N ASN A 122 0.89 -12.03 20.44
CA ASN A 122 2.00 -12.96 20.21
C ASN A 122 2.60 -12.73 18.82
N LYS A 123 3.90 -12.43 18.77
CA LYS A 123 4.65 -12.11 17.55
C LYS A 123 5.77 -13.10 17.27
N ASP A 124 5.64 -14.33 17.74
CA ASP A 124 6.63 -15.35 17.48
C ASP A 124 6.64 -15.79 16.00
N GLN A 125 7.68 -16.55 15.63
CA GLN A 125 7.87 -17.00 14.26
C GLN A 125 6.71 -17.90 13.77
N ALA A 126 6.09 -18.65 14.66
CA ALA A 126 4.97 -19.52 14.32
C ALA A 126 3.74 -18.69 13.92
N VAL A 127 3.45 -17.62 14.64
CA VAL A 127 2.35 -16.69 14.35
C VAL A 127 2.60 -15.97 13.02
N ILE A 128 3.80 -15.44 12.82
CA ILE A 128 4.20 -14.78 11.55
C ILE A 128 3.98 -15.75 10.38
N LYS A 129 4.48 -16.97 10.48
CA LYS A 129 4.34 -17.99 9.44
C LYS A 129 2.88 -18.37 9.17
N THR A 130 2.07 -18.40 10.20
CA THR A 130 0.61 -18.65 10.06
C THR A 130 -0.06 -17.55 9.24
N PHE A 131 0.24 -16.28 9.53
CA PHE A 131 -0.25 -15.15 8.73
C PHE A 131 0.22 -15.22 7.28
N GLU A 132 1.51 -15.46 7.06
CA GLU A 132 2.08 -15.56 5.72
C GLU A 132 1.43 -16.69 4.91
N ASN A 133 1.27 -17.86 5.49
CA ASN A 133 0.64 -19.01 4.84
C ASN A 133 -0.82 -18.72 4.49
N ALA A 134 -1.57 -18.12 5.39
CA ALA A 134 -2.97 -17.75 5.15
C ALA A 134 -3.09 -16.74 3.99
N ILE A 135 -2.20 -15.74 3.94
CA ILE A 135 -2.17 -14.75 2.86
C ILE A 135 -1.84 -15.43 1.53
N ARG A 136 -0.78 -16.22 1.46
CA ARG A 136 -0.36 -16.90 0.22
C ARG A 136 -1.40 -17.90 -0.26
N GLN A 137 -2.02 -18.65 0.63
CA GLN A 137 -3.09 -19.60 0.29
C GLN A 137 -4.30 -18.90 -0.35
N ARG A 138 -4.70 -17.76 0.20
CA ARG A 138 -5.84 -16.97 -0.32
C ARG A 138 -5.53 -16.31 -1.66
N MET A 139 -4.29 -15.94 -1.90
CA MET A 139 -3.83 -15.24 -3.11
C MET A 139 -3.27 -16.18 -4.18
N ALA A 140 -3.18 -17.49 -3.91
CA ALA A 140 -2.71 -18.48 -4.88
C ALA A 140 -3.52 -18.42 -6.20
N PRO A 141 -2.89 -18.71 -7.36
CA PRO A 141 -1.51 -19.18 -7.57
C PRO A 141 -0.43 -18.08 -7.54
N PHE A 142 -0.79 -16.82 -7.42
CA PHE A 142 0.14 -15.69 -7.43
C PHE A 142 0.65 -15.43 -6.02
N VAL A 143 1.78 -16.02 -5.69
CA VAL A 143 2.35 -16.00 -4.33
C VAL A 143 3.73 -15.34 -4.27
N ASP A 144 4.26 -14.89 -5.41
CA ASP A 144 5.58 -14.27 -5.50
C ASP A 144 5.51 -12.77 -5.23
N PHE A 145 5.27 -12.42 -3.99
CA PHE A 145 5.28 -11.05 -3.50
C PHE A 145 5.80 -11.02 -2.05
N PRO A 146 6.48 -9.94 -1.65
CA PRO A 146 6.93 -9.77 -0.27
C PRO A 146 5.75 -9.43 0.65
N ILE A 147 5.84 -9.92 1.89
CA ILE A 147 4.91 -9.62 2.98
C ILE A 147 5.70 -8.97 4.11
N ILE A 148 5.26 -7.80 4.55
CA ILE A 148 5.89 -7.06 5.64
C ILE A 148 4.88 -6.84 6.75
N PHE A 149 5.27 -7.20 7.97
CA PHE A 149 4.50 -6.95 9.18
C PHE A 149 4.96 -5.62 9.77
N ALA A 150 4.07 -4.64 9.80
CA ALA A 150 4.38 -3.27 10.16
C ALA A 150 3.32 -2.65 11.07
N SER A 151 3.68 -1.55 11.71
CA SER A 151 2.74 -0.68 12.40
C SER A 151 2.95 0.76 11.94
N ALA A 152 1.95 1.30 11.27
CA ALA A 152 1.94 2.70 10.89
C ALA A 152 1.85 3.62 12.13
N LEU A 153 1.17 3.18 13.18
CA LEU A 153 1.00 3.93 14.42
C LEU A 153 2.32 4.08 15.19
N THR A 154 3.03 2.97 15.40
CA THR A 154 4.31 2.97 16.15
C THR A 154 5.51 3.19 15.23
N LYS A 155 5.29 3.37 13.94
CA LYS A 155 6.31 3.54 12.90
C LYS A 155 7.25 2.33 12.76
N GLN A 156 6.82 1.16 13.18
CA GLN A 156 7.60 -0.08 13.09
C GLN A 156 7.69 -0.56 11.64
N ARG A 157 8.90 -0.77 11.14
CA ARG A 157 9.22 -1.28 9.79
C ARG A 157 8.68 -0.44 8.62
N ILE A 158 8.41 0.83 8.83
CA ILE A 158 7.88 1.73 7.79
C ILE A 158 8.88 1.89 6.64
N PHE A 159 10.15 2.14 6.93
CA PHE A 159 11.18 2.26 5.91
C PHE A 159 11.43 0.95 5.16
N LYS A 160 11.27 -0.20 5.82
CA LYS A 160 11.37 -1.51 5.16
C LYS A 160 10.30 -1.68 4.08
N VAL A 161 9.11 -1.12 4.26
CA VAL A 161 8.07 -1.11 3.22
C VAL A 161 8.54 -0.34 1.99
N LEU A 162 9.14 0.84 2.16
CA LEU A 162 9.65 1.65 1.06
C LEU A 162 10.84 0.99 0.35
N GLU A 163 11.79 0.43 1.10
CA GLU A 163 12.93 -0.32 0.54
C GLU A 163 12.44 -1.50 -0.30
N THR A 164 11.51 -2.29 0.23
CA THR A 164 10.95 -3.44 -0.47
C THR A 164 10.18 -3.03 -1.72
N ALA A 165 9.41 -1.95 -1.68
CA ALA A 165 8.73 -1.43 -2.85
C ALA A 165 9.72 -1.00 -3.94
N LYS A 166 10.85 -0.38 -3.58
CA LYS A 166 11.93 -0.03 -4.50
C LYS A 166 12.59 -1.27 -5.11
N GLU A 167 12.89 -2.28 -4.30
CA GLU A 167 13.47 -3.55 -4.76
C GLU A 167 12.55 -4.25 -5.78
N VAL A 168 11.27 -4.36 -5.49
CA VAL A 168 10.26 -4.96 -6.37
C VAL A 168 10.17 -4.21 -7.69
N TYR A 169 10.22 -2.89 -7.66
CA TYR A 169 10.24 -2.06 -8.86
C TYR A 169 11.47 -2.31 -9.72
N LEU A 170 12.66 -2.32 -9.12
CA LEU A 170 13.93 -2.55 -9.82
C LEU A 170 14.01 -3.96 -10.42
N ASN A 171 13.57 -4.97 -9.69
CA ASN A 171 13.53 -6.35 -10.18
C ASN A 171 12.63 -6.50 -11.41
N ARG A 172 11.48 -5.83 -11.40
CA ARG A 172 10.58 -5.82 -12.57
C ARG A 172 11.23 -5.17 -13.79
N LYS A 173 11.95 -4.06 -13.62
CA LYS A 173 12.66 -3.40 -14.71
C LYS A 173 13.78 -4.28 -15.30
N ALA A 174 14.51 -5.00 -14.48
CA ALA A 174 15.58 -5.89 -14.92
C ALA A 174 15.06 -7.02 -15.82
N HIS A 175 13.86 -7.57 -15.53
CA HIS A 175 13.25 -8.62 -16.35
C HIS A 175 12.71 -8.14 -17.70
N VAL A 176 12.41 -6.88 -17.87
CA VAL A 176 11.90 -6.30 -19.14
C VAL A 176 13.05 -5.95 -20.11
N GLY A 177 14.27 -5.82 -19.61
CA GLY A 177 15.45 -5.40 -20.39
C GLY A 177 16.17 -6.52 -21.16
N THR A 178 15.68 -7.75 -21.14
CA THR A 178 16.33 -8.92 -21.77
C THR A 178 15.55 -9.54 -22.93
N SER A 179 14.73 -8.73 -23.62
CA SER A 179 14.01 -9.17 -24.84
C SER A 179 14.55 -8.44 -26.05
#